data_6283c2a0574fa9e69891f21842727e33
#
_entry.id   6283c2a0574fa9e69891f21842727e33
#
_cell.length_a   1.000
_cell.length_b   1.000
_cell.length_c   1.000
_cell.angle_alpha   90.00
_cell.angle_beta   90.00
_cell.angle_gamma   90.00
#
_symmetry.space_group_name_H-M   'P 1'
#
loop_
_entity.id
_entity.type
_entity.pdbx_description
1 polymer ?
#
loop_
_entity_poly.entity_id
_entity_poly.type
_entity_poly.pdbx_seq_one_letter_code
_entity_poly.pdbx_strand_id
1 'polypeptide(L)'
;LHWDNPKCDRKALKRHLDYAVKEGAVIMVNGDFFCLMQGKYDPRGNKKDILPEHNKANYIDAVIEDAVDWFAPYANHLQFIGYGNHETNILKRLETDPLRRFVDLFNYTHKPENPICLGGYGGWLTVQFKPNATERKSYTINYFHGSGGGGIVTKGVIQNQRRDAMTEGADCVWMGHVHELYTMVVTKQTLDRNRVPILKD
;
A
#
# COMPACT_ATOMS: atom_id res chain seq x y z
N LEU A 1 2.60 -1.75 -6.02
CA LEU A 1 3.95 -2.25 -6.34
C LEU A 1 3.95 -3.17 -7.54
N HIS A 2 3.01 -4.13 -7.59
CA HIS A 2 3.01 -5.20 -8.58
C HIS A 2 4.37 -5.91 -8.63
N TRP A 3 4.89 -6.27 -7.47
CA TRP A 3 6.27 -6.69 -7.28
C TRP A 3 6.68 -7.88 -8.15
N ASP A 4 5.78 -8.85 -8.36
CA ASP A 4 6.00 -10.05 -9.16
C ASP A 4 5.87 -9.82 -10.68
N ASN A 5 5.53 -8.59 -11.12
CA ASN A 5 5.42 -8.28 -12.53
C ASN A 5 6.80 -7.95 -13.13
N PRO A 6 7.17 -8.51 -14.31
CA PRO A 6 8.43 -8.19 -15.00
C PRO A 6 8.62 -6.69 -15.30
N LYS A 7 7.53 -5.91 -15.36
CA LYS A 7 7.57 -4.46 -15.59
C LYS A 7 7.79 -3.64 -14.30
N CYS A 8 7.81 -4.31 -13.14
CA CYS A 8 8.15 -3.65 -11.89
C CYS A 8 9.63 -3.20 -11.93
N ASP A 9 9.88 -1.91 -11.75
CA ASP A 9 11.26 -1.42 -11.60
C ASP A 9 11.79 -1.76 -10.20
N ARG A 10 12.18 -3.02 -10.02
CA ARG A 10 12.74 -3.51 -8.76
C ARG A 10 14.02 -2.77 -8.34
N LYS A 11 14.77 -2.17 -9.28
CA LYS A 11 15.96 -1.38 -8.95
C LYS A 11 15.57 -0.05 -8.30
N ALA A 12 14.59 0.64 -8.87
CA ALA A 12 14.06 1.86 -8.27
C ALA A 12 13.41 1.56 -6.93
N LEU A 13 12.58 0.51 -6.85
CA LEU A 13 11.96 0.07 -5.60
C LEU A 13 13.01 -0.20 -4.52
N LYS A 14 14.03 -1.01 -4.82
CA LYS A 14 15.12 -1.29 -3.87
C LYS A 14 15.80 -0.02 -3.38
N ARG A 15 16.13 0.91 -4.28
CA ARG A 15 16.76 2.19 -3.90
C ARG A 15 15.89 2.99 -2.92
N HIS A 16 14.55 3.03 -3.13
CA HIS A 16 13.64 3.72 -2.22
C HIS A 16 13.52 3.02 -0.86
N LEU A 17 13.47 1.69 -0.86
CA LEU A 17 13.42 0.93 0.39
C LEU A 17 14.74 1.03 1.17
N ASP A 18 15.89 0.94 0.50
CA ASP A 18 17.21 1.15 1.12
C ASP A 18 17.32 2.56 1.73
N TYR A 19 16.77 3.58 1.04
CA TYR A 19 16.71 4.93 1.57
C TYR A 19 15.82 5.02 2.82
N ALA A 20 14.65 4.38 2.82
CA ALA A 20 13.78 4.33 3.98
C ALA A 20 14.48 3.68 5.19
N VAL A 21 15.20 2.57 4.98
CA VAL A 21 16.01 1.94 6.04
C VAL A 21 17.06 2.89 6.57
N LYS A 22 17.81 3.56 5.68
CA LYS A 22 18.85 4.53 6.06
C LYS A 22 18.30 5.66 6.93
N GLU A 23 17.11 6.16 6.62
CA GLU A 23 16.45 7.24 7.36
C GLU A 23 15.66 6.75 8.58
N GLY A 24 15.66 5.43 8.88
CA GLY A 24 14.88 4.86 9.98
C GLY A 24 13.35 5.00 9.77
N ALA A 25 12.90 5.11 8.54
CA ALA A 25 11.50 5.35 8.21
C ALA A 25 10.67 4.06 8.24
N VAL A 26 9.38 4.20 8.54
CA VAL A 26 8.38 3.14 8.39
C VAL A 26 7.96 3.04 6.93
N ILE A 27 7.86 1.81 6.43
CA ILE A 27 7.39 1.51 5.09
C ILE A 27 5.95 1.02 5.18
N MET A 28 5.07 1.67 4.42
CA MET A 28 3.66 1.33 4.30
C MET A 28 3.28 1.15 2.83
N VAL A 29 2.43 0.16 2.52
CA VAL A 29 1.97 -0.14 1.16
C VAL A 29 0.45 -0.09 1.09
N ASN A 30 -0.10 0.71 0.18
CA ASN A 30 -1.54 0.87 0.00
C ASN A 30 -2.06 0.01 -1.16
N GLY A 31 -2.01 -1.31 -0.99
CA GLY A 31 -2.54 -2.29 -1.93
C GLY A 31 -1.70 -2.53 -3.19
N ASP A 32 -2.14 -3.49 -3.99
CA ASP A 32 -1.45 -3.97 -5.19
C ASP A 32 0.04 -4.25 -4.93
N PHE A 33 0.31 -4.90 -3.80
CA PHE A 33 1.64 -5.37 -3.45
C PHE A 33 2.10 -6.40 -4.49
N PHE A 34 1.22 -7.36 -4.79
CA PHE A 34 1.37 -8.34 -5.84
C PHE A 34 0.62 -7.94 -7.13
N CYS A 35 1.07 -8.45 -8.26
CA CYS A 35 0.35 -8.43 -9.52
C CYS A 35 -0.58 -9.64 -9.66
N LEU A 36 -0.03 -10.85 -9.54
CA LEU A 36 -0.71 -12.16 -9.58
C LEU A 36 -1.73 -12.33 -10.74
N MET A 37 -1.59 -11.57 -11.82
CA MET A 37 -2.51 -11.61 -12.98
C MET A 37 -2.32 -12.84 -13.86
N GLN A 38 -1.42 -13.75 -13.48
CA GLN A 38 -0.99 -14.88 -14.30
C GLN A 38 -1.69 -16.20 -13.92
N GLY A 39 -2.63 -16.13 -12.97
CA GLY A 39 -3.44 -17.29 -12.58
C GLY A 39 -4.29 -17.81 -13.75
N LYS A 40 -4.53 -19.13 -13.76
CA LYS A 40 -5.27 -19.84 -14.84
C LYS A 40 -6.63 -19.23 -15.16
N TYR A 41 -7.23 -18.51 -14.25
CA TYR A 41 -8.59 -17.98 -14.36
C TYR A 41 -8.66 -16.46 -14.52
N ASP A 42 -7.53 -15.76 -14.59
CA ASP A 42 -7.56 -14.34 -14.92
C ASP A 42 -7.61 -14.17 -16.44
N PRO A 43 -8.69 -13.60 -17.01
CA PRO A 43 -8.82 -13.40 -18.45
C PRO A 43 -7.77 -12.44 -19.04
N ARG A 44 -7.08 -11.69 -18.18
CA ARG A 44 -5.98 -10.79 -18.53
C ARG A 44 -4.63 -11.52 -18.45
N GLY A 45 -4.63 -12.79 -17.99
CA GLY A 45 -3.42 -13.57 -17.76
C GLY A 45 -2.60 -13.72 -19.04
N ASN A 46 -1.32 -13.40 -18.97
CA ASN A 46 -0.37 -13.54 -20.04
C ASN A 46 0.91 -14.22 -19.52
N LYS A 47 1.12 -15.46 -19.90
CA LYS A 47 2.31 -16.21 -19.47
C LYS A 47 3.65 -15.54 -19.83
N LYS A 48 3.67 -14.61 -20.79
CA LYS A 48 4.85 -13.84 -21.14
C LYS A 48 5.21 -12.79 -20.08
N ASP A 49 4.28 -12.47 -19.21
CA ASP A 49 4.47 -11.52 -18.12
C ASP A 49 4.75 -12.21 -16.77
N ILE A 50 5.17 -13.49 -16.79
CA ILE A 50 5.64 -14.22 -15.61
C ILE A 50 7.17 -14.14 -15.57
N LEU A 51 7.72 -13.82 -14.41
CA LEU A 51 9.15 -13.94 -14.17
C LEU A 51 9.59 -15.41 -14.26
N PRO A 52 10.74 -15.72 -14.86
CA PRO A 52 11.21 -17.10 -15.02
C PRO A 52 11.22 -17.91 -13.72
N GLU A 53 11.63 -17.27 -12.64
CA GLU A 53 11.67 -17.86 -11.28
C GLU A 53 10.28 -18.24 -10.74
N HIS A 54 9.23 -17.57 -11.20
CA HIS A 54 7.85 -17.82 -10.79
C HIS A 54 7.08 -18.73 -11.74
N ASN A 55 7.66 -19.12 -12.89
CA ASN A 55 7.00 -19.99 -13.87
C ASN A 55 7.03 -21.46 -13.43
N LYS A 56 6.35 -21.75 -12.34
CA LYS A 56 6.24 -23.06 -11.69
C LYS A 56 4.79 -23.52 -11.61
N ALA A 57 4.58 -24.80 -11.36
CA ALA A 57 3.25 -25.37 -11.17
C ALA A 57 2.51 -24.76 -9.96
N ASN A 58 3.26 -24.44 -8.92
CA ASN A 58 2.81 -23.75 -7.71
C ASN A 58 3.09 -22.23 -7.77
N TYR A 59 2.71 -21.57 -8.84
CA TYR A 59 3.01 -20.17 -9.14
C TYR A 59 2.78 -19.20 -7.96
N ILE A 60 1.61 -19.28 -7.30
CA ILE A 60 1.29 -18.37 -6.18
C ILE A 60 2.24 -18.56 -5.01
N ASP A 61 2.58 -19.82 -4.68
CA ASP A 61 3.53 -20.13 -3.60
C ASP A 61 4.93 -19.62 -3.94
N ALA A 62 5.38 -19.84 -5.18
CA ALA A 62 6.67 -19.36 -5.63
C ALA A 62 6.81 -17.85 -5.55
N VAL A 63 5.75 -17.09 -5.88
CA VAL A 63 5.72 -15.63 -5.74
C VAL A 63 5.79 -15.21 -4.28
N ILE A 64 5.04 -15.87 -3.40
CA ILE A 64 5.01 -15.54 -1.97
C ILE A 64 6.37 -15.82 -1.33
N GLU A 65 6.95 -17.00 -1.58
CA GLU A 65 8.25 -17.41 -1.03
C GLU A 65 9.37 -16.46 -1.46
N ASP A 66 9.46 -16.16 -2.76
CA ASP A 66 10.44 -15.22 -3.30
C ASP A 66 10.26 -13.79 -2.72
N ALA A 67 9.02 -13.34 -2.51
CA ALA A 67 8.76 -12.06 -1.86
C ALA A 67 9.23 -12.04 -0.41
N VAL A 68 9.00 -13.13 0.35
CA VAL A 68 9.46 -13.24 1.74
C VAL A 68 10.97 -13.06 1.82
N ASP A 69 11.71 -13.71 0.93
CA ASP A 69 13.16 -13.64 0.89
C ASP A 69 13.64 -12.26 0.41
N TRP A 70 13.02 -11.73 -0.65
CA TRP A 70 13.42 -10.45 -1.24
C TRP A 70 13.21 -9.26 -0.30
N PHE A 71 12.11 -9.25 0.48
CA PHE A 71 11.80 -8.18 1.43
C PHE A 71 12.47 -8.36 2.81
N ALA A 72 13.20 -9.46 3.05
CA ALA A 72 13.88 -9.73 4.33
C ALA A 72 14.70 -8.54 4.87
N PRO A 73 15.50 -7.81 4.07
CA PRO A 73 16.28 -6.67 4.56
C PRO A 73 15.43 -5.53 5.15
N TYR A 74 14.14 -5.51 4.85
CA TYR A 74 13.20 -4.46 5.25
C TYR A 74 12.28 -4.87 6.41
N ALA A 75 12.53 -6.02 7.03
CA ALA A 75 11.61 -6.63 8.00
C ALA A 75 11.24 -5.69 9.16
N ASN A 76 12.18 -4.95 9.71
CA ASN A 76 11.91 -4.02 10.82
C ASN A 76 11.31 -2.68 10.39
N HIS A 77 11.17 -2.44 9.09
CA HIS A 77 10.67 -1.20 8.52
C HIS A 77 9.30 -1.35 7.84
N LEU A 78 9.03 -2.51 7.24
CA LEU A 78 7.76 -2.81 6.57
C LEU A 78 6.69 -3.14 7.61
N GLN A 79 5.85 -2.16 7.97
CA GLN A 79 4.92 -2.30 9.10
C GLN A 79 3.45 -2.33 8.69
N PHE A 80 3.12 -1.97 7.45
CA PHE A 80 1.73 -1.95 7.01
C PHE A 80 1.60 -2.31 5.54
N ILE A 81 0.62 -3.18 5.21
CA ILE A 81 0.21 -3.47 3.84
C ILE A 81 -1.33 -3.53 3.79
N GLY A 82 -1.94 -2.73 2.90
CA GLY A 82 -3.36 -2.81 2.58
C GLY A 82 -3.63 -3.74 1.40
N TYR A 83 -4.89 -4.11 1.20
CA TYR A 83 -5.32 -4.85 0.01
C TYR A 83 -5.53 -3.92 -1.18
N GLY A 84 -5.15 -4.39 -2.36
CA GLY A 84 -5.53 -3.83 -3.64
C GLY A 84 -6.52 -4.72 -4.41
N ASN A 85 -6.86 -4.29 -5.61
CA ASN A 85 -7.78 -5.04 -6.46
C ASN A 85 -7.15 -6.33 -7.01
N HIS A 86 -5.84 -6.40 -7.09
CA HIS A 86 -5.15 -7.62 -7.53
C HIS A 86 -5.31 -8.73 -6.51
N GLU A 87 -4.98 -8.50 -5.25
CA GLU A 87 -5.11 -9.50 -4.18
C GLU A 87 -6.57 -9.89 -3.94
N THR A 88 -7.48 -8.91 -3.89
CA THR A 88 -8.91 -9.20 -3.68
C THR A 88 -9.53 -9.98 -4.84
N ASN A 89 -9.00 -9.83 -6.05
CA ASN A 89 -9.45 -10.61 -7.21
C ASN A 89 -9.02 -12.09 -7.10
N ILE A 90 -7.80 -12.35 -6.63
CA ILE A 90 -7.32 -13.72 -6.35
C ILE A 90 -8.18 -14.37 -5.26
N LEU A 91 -8.43 -13.64 -4.18
CA LEU A 91 -9.28 -14.14 -3.10
C LEU A 91 -10.68 -14.56 -3.60
N LYS A 92 -11.30 -13.73 -4.45
CA LYS A 92 -12.62 -14.03 -5.01
C LYS A 92 -12.64 -15.21 -5.99
N ARG A 93 -11.56 -15.40 -6.75
CA ARG A 93 -11.55 -16.39 -7.85
C ARG A 93 -10.95 -17.73 -7.45
N LEU A 94 -10.00 -17.72 -6.52
CA LEU A 94 -9.21 -18.88 -6.16
C LEU A 94 -9.37 -19.27 -4.68
N GLU A 95 -10.20 -18.55 -3.93
CA GLU A 95 -10.45 -18.80 -2.50
C GLU A 95 -9.17 -18.90 -1.66
N THR A 96 -8.12 -18.19 -2.10
CA THR A 96 -6.85 -18.07 -1.39
C THR A 96 -6.46 -16.62 -1.21
N ASP A 97 -5.89 -16.31 -0.06
CA ASP A 97 -5.44 -14.96 0.29
C ASP A 97 -3.91 -14.87 0.22
N PRO A 98 -3.36 -14.45 -0.94
CA PRO A 98 -1.92 -14.41 -1.11
C PRO A 98 -1.24 -13.37 -0.23
N LEU A 99 -1.93 -12.26 0.06
CA LEU A 99 -1.34 -11.20 0.87
C LEU A 99 -1.28 -11.59 2.34
N ARG A 100 -2.35 -12.20 2.88
CA ARG A 100 -2.37 -12.78 4.23
C ARG A 100 -1.27 -13.82 4.39
N ARG A 101 -1.15 -14.74 3.43
CA ARG A 101 -0.15 -15.78 3.45
C ARG A 101 1.28 -15.21 3.43
N PHE A 102 1.52 -14.18 2.63
CA PHE A 102 2.80 -13.46 2.64
C PHE A 102 3.07 -12.85 4.02
N VAL A 103 2.13 -12.09 4.57
CA VAL A 103 2.30 -11.39 5.86
C VAL A 103 2.55 -12.39 6.99
N ASP A 104 1.76 -13.46 7.05
CA ASP A 104 1.91 -14.48 8.09
C ASP A 104 3.26 -15.20 7.99
N LEU A 105 3.66 -15.61 6.78
CA LEU A 105 4.95 -16.27 6.54
C LEU A 105 6.12 -15.33 6.81
N PHE A 106 6.04 -14.07 6.37
CA PHE A 106 7.08 -13.06 6.57
C PHE A 106 7.30 -12.77 8.07
N ASN A 107 6.22 -12.51 8.80
CA ASN A 107 6.28 -12.26 10.24
C ASN A 107 6.82 -13.50 11.01
N TYR A 108 6.41 -14.68 10.61
CA TYR A 108 6.90 -15.93 11.22
C TYR A 108 8.39 -16.16 10.96
N THR A 109 8.84 -15.94 9.72
CA THR A 109 10.21 -16.20 9.28
C THR A 109 11.20 -15.19 9.85
N HIS A 110 10.88 -13.90 9.75
CA HIS A 110 11.83 -12.84 10.09
C HIS A 110 11.65 -12.29 11.50
N LYS A 111 10.52 -12.56 12.15
CA LYS A 111 10.21 -12.13 13.54
C LYS A 111 10.58 -10.67 13.80
N PRO A 112 10.08 -9.73 12.97
CA PRO A 112 10.42 -8.33 13.13
C PRO A 112 9.97 -7.81 14.51
N GLU A 113 10.64 -6.79 15.01
CA GLU A 113 10.28 -6.12 16.25
C GLU A 113 8.84 -5.57 16.20
N ASN A 114 8.47 -5.01 15.05
CA ASN A 114 7.10 -4.59 14.75
C ASN A 114 6.56 -5.40 13.57
N PRO A 115 5.76 -6.43 13.82
CA PRO A 115 5.20 -7.27 12.74
C PRO A 115 4.36 -6.45 11.76
N ILE A 116 4.37 -6.88 10.50
CA ILE A 116 3.51 -6.27 9.47
C ILE A 116 2.06 -6.37 9.91
N CYS A 117 1.38 -5.22 9.96
CA CYS A 117 -0.05 -5.15 10.13
C CYS A 117 -0.74 -5.21 8.77
N LEU A 118 -1.61 -6.20 8.59
CA LEU A 118 -2.42 -6.32 7.39
C LEU A 118 -3.68 -5.48 7.52
N GLY A 119 -3.82 -4.47 6.66
CA GLY A 119 -4.99 -3.60 6.58
C GLY A 119 -6.10 -4.15 5.69
N GLY A 120 -7.18 -3.38 5.52
CA GLY A 120 -8.23 -3.63 4.52
C GLY A 120 -7.91 -3.00 3.16
N TYR A 121 -8.93 -2.96 2.30
CA TYR A 121 -8.90 -2.23 1.01
C TYR A 121 -8.89 -0.70 1.21
N GLY A 122 -9.30 -0.26 2.36
CA GLY A 122 -9.25 1.10 2.86
C GLY A 122 -9.49 1.12 4.36
N GLY A 123 -9.13 2.22 5.00
CA GLY A 123 -9.25 2.37 6.44
C GLY A 123 -8.53 3.62 6.95
N TRP A 124 -8.16 3.56 8.21
CA TRP A 124 -7.51 4.65 8.91
C TRP A 124 -6.23 4.17 9.56
N LEU A 125 -5.18 4.98 9.46
CA LEU A 125 -3.91 4.80 10.14
C LEU A 125 -3.63 6.02 10.98
N THR A 126 -3.16 5.82 12.21
CA THR A 126 -2.71 6.92 13.06
C THR A 126 -1.24 6.70 13.39
N VAL A 127 -0.40 7.63 12.94
CA VAL A 127 1.02 7.67 13.28
C VAL A 127 1.18 8.57 14.49
N GLN A 128 1.75 8.02 15.56
CA GLN A 128 2.01 8.78 16.80
C GLN A 128 3.48 9.19 16.86
N PHE A 129 3.70 10.47 17.05
CA PHE A 129 5.03 11.04 17.23
C PHE A 129 5.23 11.45 18.69
N LYS A 130 6.44 11.21 19.21
CA LYS A 130 6.90 11.70 20.50
C LYS A 130 8.07 12.66 20.29
N PRO A 131 7.80 13.95 19.99
CA PRO A 131 8.86 14.91 19.76
C PRO A 131 9.78 15.08 20.97
N ASN A 132 9.22 14.88 22.18
CA ASN A 132 9.95 14.90 23.46
C ASN A 132 9.24 14.01 24.49
N ALA A 133 9.72 13.95 25.70
CA ALA A 133 9.18 13.07 26.75
C ALA A 133 7.74 13.38 27.17
N THR A 134 7.28 14.60 27.01
CA THR A 134 5.96 15.08 27.47
C THR A 134 4.96 15.34 26.36
N GLU A 135 5.41 15.55 25.14
CA GLU A 135 4.56 15.88 24.00
C GLU A 135 4.27 14.66 23.12
N ARG A 136 3.01 14.50 22.77
CA ARG A 136 2.56 13.50 21.79
C ARG A 136 1.78 14.21 20.71
N LYS A 137 2.11 13.90 19.46
CA LYS A 137 1.37 14.34 18.27
C LYS A 137 0.93 13.13 17.48
N SER A 138 -0.22 13.23 16.87
CA SER A 138 -0.74 12.21 15.95
C SER A 138 -0.94 12.80 14.57
N TYR A 139 -0.73 11.95 13.56
CA TYR A 139 -1.04 12.24 12.17
C TYR A 139 -1.94 11.12 11.66
N THR A 140 -3.13 11.48 11.21
CA THR A 140 -4.18 10.54 10.83
C THR A 140 -4.29 10.47 9.32
N ILE A 141 -4.13 9.28 8.78
CA ILE A 141 -4.19 8.98 7.35
C ILE A 141 -5.47 8.19 7.07
N ASN A 142 -6.33 8.70 6.21
CA ASN A 142 -7.36 7.89 5.58
C ASN A 142 -6.78 7.29 4.31
N TYR A 143 -6.56 5.97 4.28
CA TYR A 143 -6.09 5.28 3.09
C TYR A 143 -7.23 4.57 2.38
N PHE A 144 -7.16 4.51 1.07
CA PHE A 144 -8.06 3.75 0.22
C PHE A 144 -7.31 3.35 -1.04
N HIS A 145 -7.33 2.06 -1.40
CA HIS A 145 -6.58 1.63 -2.59
C HIS A 145 -7.04 2.35 -3.86
N GLY A 146 -8.31 2.63 -3.96
CA GLY A 146 -8.89 3.27 -5.15
C GLY A 146 -9.74 2.31 -5.96
N SER A 147 -10.43 2.84 -6.96
CA SER A 147 -11.27 2.07 -7.87
C SER A 147 -11.50 2.81 -9.18
N GLY A 148 -11.80 2.07 -10.24
CA GLY A 148 -12.08 2.65 -11.56
C GLY A 148 -10.82 3.09 -12.31
N GLY A 149 -10.98 3.61 -13.52
CA GLY A 149 -9.88 4.13 -14.33
C GLY A 149 -9.66 5.63 -14.14
N GLY A 150 -8.41 6.06 -14.18
CA GLY A 150 -8.10 7.48 -14.40
C GLY A 150 -8.39 7.85 -15.86
N GLY A 151 -9.28 8.82 -16.11
CA GLY A 151 -9.41 9.36 -17.47
C GLY A 151 -8.11 9.99 -17.94
N ILE A 152 -7.85 9.99 -19.24
CA ILE A 152 -6.60 10.51 -19.84
C ILE A 152 -6.31 11.95 -19.38
N VAL A 153 -7.34 12.76 -19.16
CA VAL A 153 -7.22 14.15 -18.74
C VAL A 153 -7.22 14.31 -17.22
N THR A 154 -8.09 13.59 -16.52
CA THR A 154 -8.32 13.79 -15.08
C THR A 154 -7.41 12.97 -14.20
N LYS A 155 -6.79 11.90 -14.74
CA LYS A 155 -5.76 11.07 -14.10
C LYS A 155 -6.05 10.68 -12.64
N GLY A 156 -7.33 10.51 -12.29
CA GLY A 156 -7.77 10.17 -10.92
C GLY A 156 -7.92 11.35 -9.95
N VAL A 157 -7.57 12.57 -10.31
CA VAL A 157 -7.66 13.76 -9.43
C VAL A 157 -9.07 13.96 -8.89
N ILE A 158 -10.10 13.81 -9.73
CA ILE A 158 -11.50 13.98 -9.31
C ILE A 158 -11.89 12.97 -8.22
N GLN A 159 -11.44 11.74 -8.33
CA GLN A 159 -11.74 10.70 -7.32
C GLN A 159 -11.09 11.04 -5.97
N ASN A 160 -9.86 11.52 -6.00
CA ASN A 160 -9.15 11.93 -4.79
C ASN A 160 -9.82 13.15 -4.14
N GLN A 161 -10.23 14.15 -4.91
CA GLN A 161 -10.98 15.30 -4.41
C GLN A 161 -12.32 14.90 -3.79
N ARG A 162 -13.05 13.98 -4.43
CA ARG A 162 -14.29 13.44 -3.86
C ARG A 162 -14.05 12.71 -2.56
N ARG A 163 -13.00 11.89 -2.50
CA ARG A 163 -12.64 11.17 -1.27
C ARG A 163 -12.28 12.13 -0.15
N ASP A 164 -11.46 13.14 -0.43
CA ASP A 164 -11.10 14.16 0.54
C ASP A 164 -12.33 14.93 1.05
N ALA A 165 -13.24 15.34 0.14
CA ALA A 165 -14.45 16.03 0.50
C ALA A 165 -15.41 15.21 1.38
N MET A 166 -15.35 13.87 1.28
CA MET A 166 -16.19 12.96 2.07
C MET A 166 -15.50 12.46 3.35
N THR A 167 -14.22 12.83 3.55
CA THR A 167 -13.42 12.32 4.67
C THR A 167 -13.15 13.46 5.64
N GLU A 168 -13.70 13.34 6.84
CA GLU A 168 -13.48 14.30 7.92
C GLU A 168 -12.49 13.72 8.95
N GLY A 169 -11.63 14.56 9.52
CA GLY A 169 -10.69 14.17 10.57
C GLY A 169 -9.41 13.48 10.09
N ALA A 170 -9.17 13.41 8.80
CA ALA A 170 -7.88 12.98 8.25
C ALA A 170 -6.96 14.18 8.04
N ASP A 171 -5.69 14.01 8.42
CA ASP A 171 -4.61 14.95 8.06
C ASP A 171 -4.07 14.65 6.65
N CYS A 172 -4.28 13.43 6.16
CA CYS A 172 -3.92 12.99 4.81
C CYS A 172 -4.94 11.99 4.26
N VAL A 173 -5.31 12.15 3.00
CA VAL A 173 -6.05 11.15 2.23
C VAL A 173 -5.07 10.52 1.23
N TRP A 174 -4.79 9.23 1.40
CA TRP A 174 -3.84 8.48 0.59
C TRP A 174 -4.55 7.49 -0.32
N MET A 175 -4.47 7.70 -1.62
CA MET A 175 -5.07 6.82 -2.63
C MET A 175 -4.01 6.21 -3.55
N GLY A 176 -4.31 5.06 -4.11
CA GLY A 176 -3.50 4.33 -5.09
C GLY A 176 -4.28 4.00 -6.36
N HIS A 177 -4.00 2.85 -6.98
CA HIS A 177 -4.71 2.24 -8.12
C HIS A 177 -4.47 2.88 -9.49
N VAL A 178 -4.52 4.20 -9.59
CA VAL A 178 -4.47 4.91 -10.90
C VAL A 178 -3.06 5.10 -11.47
N HIS A 179 -2.01 4.68 -10.76
CA HIS A 179 -0.59 4.74 -11.17
C HIS A 179 -0.10 6.15 -11.57
N GLU A 180 -0.74 7.19 -11.06
CA GLU A 180 -0.32 8.57 -11.24
C GLU A 180 0.16 9.12 -9.91
N LEU A 181 1.30 9.78 -9.91
CA LEU A 181 1.86 10.41 -8.72
C LEU A 181 1.57 11.90 -8.72
N TYR A 182 0.81 12.34 -7.76
CA TYR A 182 0.62 13.76 -7.47
C TYR A 182 0.30 13.97 -5.99
N THR A 183 0.57 15.17 -5.52
CA THR A 183 0.18 15.63 -4.18
C THR A 183 -0.63 16.90 -4.34
N MET A 184 -1.72 16.99 -3.59
CA MET A 184 -2.56 18.17 -3.56
C MET A 184 -2.75 18.59 -2.11
N VAL A 185 -2.52 19.87 -1.84
CA VAL A 185 -2.81 20.49 -0.54
C VAL A 185 -4.17 21.15 -0.64
N VAL A 186 -5.06 20.85 0.30
CA VAL A 186 -6.42 21.40 0.36
C VAL A 186 -6.58 22.10 1.69
N THR A 187 -6.66 23.43 1.64
CA THR A 187 -6.95 24.25 2.82
C THR A 187 -8.45 24.23 3.09
N LYS A 188 -8.86 23.76 4.25
CA LYS A 188 -10.26 23.69 4.69
C LYS A 188 -10.56 24.76 5.72
N GLN A 189 -11.75 25.38 5.60
CA GLN A 189 -12.25 26.25 6.65
C GLN A 189 -12.90 25.41 7.76
N THR A 190 -12.52 25.63 8.99
CA THR A 190 -13.11 24.97 10.17
C THR A 190 -13.27 25.99 11.30
N LEU A 191 -13.88 25.58 12.40
CA LEU A 191 -14.03 26.40 13.58
C LEU A 191 -13.02 25.95 14.65
N ASP A 192 -12.39 26.91 15.32
CA ASP A 192 -11.61 26.65 16.52
C ASP A 192 -12.50 26.31 17.74
N ARG A 193 -11.88 26.07 18.91
CA ARG A 193 -12.61 25.79 20.16
C ARG A 193 -13.55 26.90 20.59
N ASN A 194 -13.30 28.13 20.16
CA ASN A 194 -14.12 29.31 20.45
C ASN A 194 -15.14 29.60 19.36
N ARG A 195 -15.29 28.68 18.37
CA ARG A 195 -16.17 28.82 17.19
C ARG A 195 -15.79 29.98 16.27
N VAL A 196 -14.51 30.34 16.25
CA VAL A 196 -13.96 31.32 15.31
C VAL A 196 -13.50 30.57 14.06
N PRO A 197 -13.85 31.03 12.83
CA PRO A 197 -13.37 30.44 11.60
C PRO A 197 -11.86 30.50 11.49
N ILE A 198 -11.24 29.35 11.22
CA ILE A 198 -9.81 29.21 10.94
C ILE A 198 -9.60 28.42 9.66
N LEU A 199 -8.45 28.59 9.03
CA LEU A 199 -8.00 27.75 7.92
C LEU A 199 -7.12 26.62 8.48
N LYS A 200 -7.35 25.41 8.02
CA LYS A 200 -6.57 24.22 8.35
C LYS A 200 -6.12 23.57 7.05
N ASP A 201 -4.81 23.36 6.90
CA ASP A 201 -4.20 22.60 5.81
C ASP A 201 -4.10 21.12 6.17
#